data_b78d20578c07273271324129e2e70710
#
_entry.id   b78d20578c07273271324129e2e70710
#
_cell.length_a   1.000
_cell.length_b   1.000
_cell.length_c   1.000
_cell.angle_alpha   90.00
_cell.angle_beta   90.00
_cell.angle_gamma   90.00
#
_symmetry.space_group_name_H-M   'P 1'
#
loop_
_entity.id
_entity.type
_entity.pdbx_description
1 polymer ?
#
loop_
_entity_poly.entity_id
_entity_poly.type
_entity_poly.pdbx_seq_one_letter_code
_entity_poly.pdbx_strand_id
1 'polypeptide(L)'
;MLLMAVLTAAPMLSCVNNAPAEEAWTLNTIADARSGIATPVDLGPPGDSPGDMFVFDQPLLNEAKETIGSNSGYCIRTLPGQFSECQWTLTMAEGTITVAGREAETGTSLIPIIGGTGTFEGASGVLSTTPNGDRTFTQVLTLLKPKK
;
A
#
# COMPACT_ATOMS: atom_id res chain seq x y z
N MET A 1 -34.73 -64.29 13.87
CA MET A 1 -34.69 -63.62 12.55
C MET A 1 -34.12 -62.21 12.80
N LEU A 2 -32.82 -62.03 12.58
CA LEU A 2 -32.10 -60.81 12.91
C LEU A 2 -32.01 -59.98 11.62
N LEU A 3 -32.61 -58.78 11.59
CA LEU A 3 -32.52 -57.86 10.45
C LEU A 3 -31.23 -57.03 10.62
N MET A 4 -30.25 -57.23 9.74
CA MET A 4 -29.11 -56.34 9.61
C MET A 4 -29.50 -55.11 8.75
N ALA A 5 -29.46 -53.94 9.34
CA ALA A 5 -29.59 -52.68 8.61
C ALA A 5 -28.22 -52.29 8.03
N VAL A 6 -28.09 -52.23 6.73
CA VAL A 6 -26.92 -51.74 6.00
C VAL A 6 -27.01 -50.22 5.91
N LEU A 7 -26.15 -49.51 6.63
CA LEU A 7 -26.00 -48.05 6.51
C LEU A 7 -25.11 -47.76 5.28
N THR A 8 -25.71 -47.23 4.22
CA THR A 8 -24.96 -46.69 3.05
C THR A 8 -24.52 -45.27 3.35
N ALA A 9 -23.22 -45.07 3.53
CA ALA A 9 -22.63 -43.73 3.60
C ALA A 9 -22.55 -43.09 2.19
N ALA A 10 -23.26 -41.98 2.00
CA ALA A 10 -23.15 -41.18 0.78
C ALA A 10 -21.81 -40.39 0.76
N PRO A 11 -21.09 -40.34 -0.37
CA PRO A 11 -19.88 -39.54 -0.46
C PRO A 11 -20.24 -38.05 -0.45
N MET A 12 -19.68 -37.29 0.51
CA MET A 12 -19.72 -35.83 0.48
C MET A 12 -18.84 -35.33 -0.65
N LEU A 13 -19.44 -34.79 -1.70
CA LEU A 13 -18.74 -34.08 -2.76
C LEU A 13 -18.27 -32.74 -2.16
N SER A 14 -16.98 -32.64 -1.84
CA SER A 14 -16.35 -31.36 -1.51
C SER A 14 -16.26 -30.53 -2.79
N CYS A 15 -17.11 -29.51 -2.91
CA CYS A 15 -16.93 -28.48 -3.94
C CYS A 15 -15.68 -27.68 -3.60
N VAL A 16 -14.55 -28.01 -4.21
CA VAL A 16 -13.38 -27.14 -4.23
C VAL A 16 -13.71 -25.99 -5.16
N ASN A 17 -14.10 -24.85 -4.62
CA ASN A 17 -14.21 -23.61 -5.37
C ASN A 17 -12.78 -23.16 -5.75
N ASN A 18 -12.30 -23.57 -6.91
CA ASN A 18 -11.17 -22.95 -7.59
C ASN A 18 -11.66 -21.60 -8.14
N ALA A 19 -11.72 -20.58 -7.29
CA ALA A 19 -11.78 -19.22 -7.79
C ALA A 19 -10.51 -18.97 -8.61
N PRO A 20 -10.61 -18.43 -9.85
CA PRO A 20 -9.43 -18.09 -10.62
C PRO A 20 -8.57 -17.13 -9.79
N ALA A 21 -7.26 -17.39 -9.77
CA ALA A 21 -6.31 -16.49 -9.11
C ALA A 21 -6.50 -15.08 -9.69
N GLU A 22 -6.65 -14.08 -8.81
CA GLU A 22 -6.71 -12.68 -9.26
C GLU A 22 -5.40 -12.36 -9.97
N GLU A 23 -5.49 -11.88 -11.21
CA GLU A 23 -4.32 -11.51 -11.98
C GLU A 23 -3.73 -10.22 -11.39
N ALA A 24 -2.54 -10.34 -10.77
CA ALA A 24 -1.82 -9.22 -10.21
C ALA A 24 -0.87 -8.62 -11.26
N TRP A 25 -0.67 -7.31 -11.21
CA TRP A 25 0.35 -6.60 -11.99
C TRP A 25 1.11 -5.63 -11.10
N THR A 26 2.33 -5.26 -11.53
CA THR A 26 3.24 -4.47 -10.71
C THR A 26 3.49 -3.12 -11.37
N LEU A 27 3.50 -2.05 -10.56
CA LEU A 27 3.92 -0.71 -10.92
C LEU A 27 5.10 -0.32 -10.02
N ASN A 28 6.25 -0.01 -10.64
CA ASN A 28 7.44 0.44 -9.94
C ASN A 28 7.56 1.95 -10.04
N THR A 29 7.73 2.62 -8.89
CA THR A 29 7.89 4.07 -8.81
C THR A 29 8.97 4.44 -7.79
N ILE A 30 9.43 5.67 -7.85
CA ILE A 30 10.36 6.26 -6.88
C ILE A 30 9.74 7.59 -6.41
N ALA A 31 9.52 7.72 -5.11
CA ALA A 31 9.15 9.00 -4.51
C ALA A 31 10.42 9.77 -4.18
N ASP A 32 10.51 11.05 -4.62
CA ASP A 32 11.74 11.86 -4.50
C ASP A 32 11.56 13.03 -3.53
N ALA A 33 11.88 12.79 -2.25
CA ALA A 33 11.82 13.80 -1.20
C ALA A 33 13.03 14.76 -1.19
N ARG A 34 13.91 14.71 -2.19
CA ARG A 34 15.00 15.70 -2.36
C ARG A 34 14.47 17.01 -2.94
N SER A 35 13.34 16.96 -3.62
CA SER A 35 12.62 18.10 -4.17
C SER A 35 11.13 18.04 -3.78
N GLY A 36 10.44 19.19 -3.90
CA GLY A 36 9.06 19.32 -3.46
C GLY A 36 8.93 19.73 -2.00
N ILE A 37 7.75 19.49 -1.43
CA ILE A 37 7.42 19.82 -0.04
C ILE A 37 7.71 18.60 0.83
N ALA A 38 8.41 18.82 1.95
CA ALA A 38 8.66 17.81 2.96
C ALA A 38 8.80 18.54 4.30
N THR A 39 7.68 18.69 5.02
CA THR A 39 7.59 19.57 6.20
C THR A 39 7.24 18.77 7.45
N PRO A 40 8.17 18.68 8.42
CA PRO A 40 7.84 18.21 9.75
C PRO A 40 7.02 19.27 10.50
N VAL A 41 6.02 18.83 11.25
CA VAL A 41 5.17 19.66 12.14
C VAL A 41 5.26 19.05 13.52
N ASP A 42 5.95 19.75 14.43
CA ASP A 42 6.11 19.37 15.85
C ASP A 42 4.85 19.78 16.62
N LEU A 43 4.10 18.78 17.09
CA LEU A 43 2.84 18.94 17.81
C LEU A 43 2.95 18.27 19.18
N GLY A 44 3.17 19.03 20.22
CA GLY A 44 3.25 18.48 21.58
C GLY A 44 4.57 18.84 22.28
N PRO A 45 5.16 17.94 23.06
CA PRO A 45 6.48 18.16 23.64
C PRO A 45 7.55 18.30 22.55
N PRO A 46 8.51 19.24 22.68
CA PRO A 46 9.55 19.43 21.67
C PRO A 46 10.31 18.14 21.35
N GLY A 47 10.54 17.88 20.06
CA GLY A 47 11.23 16.67 19.55
C GLY A 47 10.26 15.58 19.11
N ASP A 48 10.78 14.40 18.76
CA ASP A 48 9.97 13.31 18.22
C ASP A 48 8.96 12.79 19.28
N SER A 49 7.70 13.10 19.05
CA SER A 49 6.61 12.78 19.97
C SER A 49 5.38 12.22 19.25
N PRO A 50 4.51 11.46 19.97
CA PRO A 50 3.26 10.98 19.38
C PRO A 50 2.35 12.15 18.97
N GLY A 51 1.85 12.10 17.73
CA GLY A 51 1.01 13.15 17.16
C GLY A 51 1.75 14.10 16.22
N ASP A 52 3.08 14.13 16.23
CA ASP A 52 3.86 14.90 15.26
C ASP A 52 3.50 14.47 13.84
N MET A 53 3.47 15.44 12.94
CA MET A 53 3.09 15.21 11.56
C MET A 53 4.28 15.44 10.62
N PHE A 54 4.26 14.70 9.52
CA PHE A 54 5.10 14.95 8.38
C PHE A 54 4.20 15.10 7.15
N VAL A 55 4.22 16.29 6.53
CA VAL A 55 3.41 16.61 5.36
C VAL A 55 4.32 16.70 4.14
N PHE A 56 3.92 16.07 3.04
CA PHE A 56 4.74 16.04 1.84
C PHE A 56 3.94 16.14 0.55
N ASP A 57 4.56 16.73 -0.44
CA ASP A 57 4.18 16.70 -1.85
C ASP A 57 5.47 16.71 -2.68
N GLN A 58 5.77 15.57 -3.27
CA GLN A 58 7.07 15.28 -3.88
C GLN A 58 6.90 14.63 -5.25
N PRO A 59 7.87 14.80 -6.17
CA PRO A 59 7.83 14.13 -7.47
C PRO A 59 7.75 12.61 -7.34
N LEU A 60 6.93 12.02 -8.21
CA LEU A 60 6.89 10.60 -8.44
C LEU A 60 7.62 10.30 -9.75
N LEU A 61 8.61 9.42 -9.69
CA LEU A 61 9.47 9.08 -10.81
C LEU A 61 9.23 7.63 -11.25
N ASN A 62 9.47 7.35 -12.53
CA ASN A 62 9.59 6.00 -13.06
C ASN A 62 11.01 5.41 -12.81
N GLU A 63 11.25 4.17 -13.24
CA GLU A 63 12.55 3.51 -13.11
C GLU A 63 13.66 4.22 -13.92
N ALA A 64 13.30 4.95 -14.99
CA ALA A 64 14.22 5.80 -15.77
C ALA A 64 14.49 7.15 -15.09
N LYS A 65 13.96 7.40 -13.89
CA LYS A 65 14.03 8.65 -13.12
C LYS A 65 13.38 9.85 -13.82
N GLU A 66 12.45 9.62 -14.68
CA GLU A 66 11.61 10.65 -15.29
C GLU A 66 10.41 10.91 -14.39
N THR A 67 10.01 12.17 -14.23
CA THR A 67 8.83 12.53 -13.46
C THR A 67 7.56 12.07 -14.19
N ILE A 68 6.78 11.23 -13.54
CA ILE A 68 5.51 10.69 -14.04
C ILE A 68 4.29 11.22 -13.28
N GLY A 69 4.50 11.98 -12.21
CA GLY A 69 3.44 12.51 -11.39
C GLY A 69 3.93 13.07 -10.07
N SER A 70 3.06 13.04 -9.06
CA SER A 70 3.35 13.45 -7.69
C SER A 70 2.92 12.39 -6.68
N ASN A 71 3.57 12.44 -5.51
CA ASN A 71 3.29 11.62 -4.35
C ASN A 71 3.04 12.55 -3.17
N SER A 72 1.78 12.72 -2.76
CA SER A 72 1.40 13.71 -1.76
C SER A 72 0.55 13.12 -0.63
N GLY A 73 0.84 13.55 0.59
CA GLY A 73 0.15 13.04 1.76
C GLY A 73 0.74 13.51 3.09
N TYR A 74 0.48 12.71 4.10
CA TYR A 74 0.96 12.98 5.45
C TYR A 74 1.21 11.67 6.21
N CYS A 75 2.04 11.78 7.24
CA CYS A 75 2.24 10.76 8.26
C CYS A 75 2.02 11.39 9.65
N ILE A 76 1.43 10.62 10.57
CA ILE A 76 1.29 10.98 11.97
C ILE A 76 2.15 10.03 12.80
N ARG A 77 3.03 10.57 13.62
CA ARG A 77 3.89 9.78 14.51
C ARG A 77 3.05 9.05 15.55
N THR A 78 3.08 7.72 15.54
CA THR A 78 2.36 6.88 16.50
C THR A 78 3.29 6.28 17.55
N LEU A 79 4.53 5.97 17.16
CA LEU A 79 5.56 5.48 18.08
C LEU A 79 6.90 6.13 17.71
N PRO A 80 7.40 7.07 18.53
CA PRO A 80 8.62 7.81 18.25
C PRO A 80 9.82 6.90 17.91
N GLY A 81 10.56 7.30 16.87
CA GLY A 81 11.73 6.57 16.36
C GLY A 81 11.42 5.21 15.73
N GLN A 82 10.16 4.82 15.58
CA GLN A 82 9.79 3.49 15.08
C GLN A 82 8.72 3.52 14.00
N PHE A 83 7.56 4.15 14.27
CA PHE A 83 6.39 4.03 13.37
C PHE A 83 5.58 5.31 13.26
N SER A 84 4.97 5.47 12.08
CA SER A 84 3.93 6.46 11.80
C SER A 84 2.73 5.80 11.11
N GLU A 85 1.54 6.34 11.28
CA GLU A 85 0.40 6.08 10.42
C GLU A 85 0.39 7.09 9.29
N CYS A 86 0.43 6.61 8.05
CA CYS A 86 0.55 7.42 6.86
C CYS A 86 -0.63 7.24 5.92
N GLN A 87 -0.97 8.31 5.21
CA GLN A 87 -1.86 8.25 4.05
C GLN A 87 -1.30 9.14 2.97
N TRP A 88 -1.23 8.61 1.73
CA TRP A 88 -0.82 9.41 0.58
C TRP A 88 -1.47 8.94 -0.71
N THR A 89 -1.39 9.81 -1.71
CA THR A 89 -1.92 9.59 -3.04
C THR A 89 -0.81 9.74 -4.07
N LEU A 90 -0.65 8.72 -4.90
CA LEU A 90 0.14 8.76 -6.12
C LEU A 90 -0.77 9.30 -7.22
N THR A 91 -0.43 10.45 -7.79
CA THR A 91 -1.18 11.10 -8.88
C THR A 91 -0.37 11.00 -10.17
N MET A 92 -0.93 10.39 -11.19
CA MET A 92 -0.33 10.16 -12.51
C MET A 92 -1.30 10.56 -13.61
N ALA A 93 -0.85 10.61 -14.86
CA ALA A 93 -1.70 10.98 -16.00
C ALA A 93 -2.89 10.01 -16.18
N GLU A 94 -2.70 8.74 -15.85
CA GLU A 94 -3.70 7.68 -15.98
C GLU A 94 -4.74 7.67 -14.85
N GLY A 95 -4.48 8.35 -13.74
CA GLY A 95 -5.34 8.39 -12.56
C GLY A 95 -4.56 8.42 -11.26
N THR A 96 -5.25 8.14 -10.16
CA THR A 96 -4.66 8.16 -8.82
C THR A 96 -4.71 6.80 -8.14
N ILE A 97 -3.74 6.55 -7.26
CA ILE A 97 -3.76 5.42 -6.32
C ILE A 97 -3.60 5.99 -4.91
N THR A 98 -4.50 5.62 -4.00
CA THR A 98 -4.42 6.02 -2.60
C THR A 98 -4.02 4.84 -1.74
N VAL A 99 -3.08 5.08 -0.83
CA VAL A 99 -2.58 4.10 0.13
C VAL A 99 -2.69 4.64 1.55
N ALA A 100 -2.92 3.77 2.51
CA ALA A 100 -2.93 4.16 3.93
C ALA A 100 -2.53 2.98 4.81
N GLY A 101 -1.71 3.27 5.82
CA GLY A 101 -1.27 2.26 6.77
C GLY A 101 -0.04 2.69 7.55
N ARG A 102 0.45 1.74 8.32
CA ARG A 102 1.60 1.91 9.20
C ARG A 102 2.91 1.83 8.43
N GLU A 103 3.72 2.87 8.53
CA GLU A 103 5.06 2.94 7.96
C GLU A 103 6.12 2.88 9.06
N ALA A 104 7.15 2.06 8.86
CA ALA A 104 8.30 1.98 9.74
C ALA A 104 9.32 3.08 9.39
N GLU A 105 10.01 3.60 10.39
CA GLU A 105 11.07 4.60 10.22
C GLU A 105 12.26 4.05 9.39
N THR A 106 12.49 2.75 9.48
CA THR A 106 13.56 2.07 8.77
C THR A 106 13.08 0.76 8.15
N GLY A 107 13.72 0.35 7.05
CA GLY A 107 13.40 -0.89 6.36
C GLY A 107 12.18 -0.75 5.45
N THR A 108 11.70 -1.87 4.98
CA THR A 108 10.56 -1.94 4.04
C THR A 108 9.25 -1.99 4.81
N SER A 109 8.29 -1.15 4.42
CA SER A 109 6.92 -1.20 4.91
C SER A 109 5.96 -1.71 3.83
N LEU A 110 4.95 -2.47 4.24
CA LEU A 110 3.88 -2.95 3.37
C LEU A 110 2.60 -2.17 3.69
N ILE A 111 2.17 -1.33 2.77
CA ILE A 111 1.06 -0.40 2.94
C ILE A 111 -0.11 -0.84 2.06
N PRO A 112 -1.32 -1.04 2.59
CA PRO A 112 -2.49 -1.38 1.79
C PRO A 112 -2.82 -0.30 0.75
N ILE A 113 -3.15 -0.73 -0.48
CA ILE A 113 -3.78 0.12 -1.49
C ILE A 113 -5.28 0.12 -1.18
N ILE A 114 -5.84 1.30 -0.89
CA ILE A 114 -7.21 1.46 -0.43
C ILE A 114 -8.16 1.98 -1.50
N GLY A 115 -7.66 2.32 -2.68
CA GLY A 115 -8.47 2.76 -3.82
C GLY A 115 -7.67 3.50 -4.86
N GLY A 116 -8.38 3.94 -5.90
CA GLY A 116 -7.82 4.72 -6.99
C GLY A 116 -8.89 5.30 -7.89
N THR A 117 -8.49 6.12 -8.86
CA THR A 117 -9.35 6.75 -9.86
C THR A 117 -8.79 6.53 -11.28
N GLY A 118 -9.58 6.84 -12.30
CA GLY A 118 -9.15 6.67 -13.69
C GLY A 118 -8.89 5.22 -14.03
N THR A 119 -7.73 4.92 -14.60
CA THR A 119 -7.32 3.54 -14.93
C THR A 119 -7.19 2.65 -13.68
N PHE A 120 -7.05 3.26 -12.49
CA PHE A 120 -6.90 2.57 -11.20
C PHE A 120 -8.21 2.50 -10.40
N GLU A 121 -9.37 2.78 -11.02
CA GLU A 121 -10.67 2.67 -10.33
C GLU A 121 -10.85 1.26 -9.76
N GLY A 122 -11.22 1.18 -8.46
CA GLY A 122 -11.35 -0.09 -7.75
C GLY A 122 -10.03 -0.79 -7.41
N ALA A 123 -8.88 -0.10 -7.55
CA ALA A 123 -7.58 -0.66 -7.20
C ALA A 123 -7.54 -1.14 -5.75
N SER A 124 -6.96 -2.30 -5.57
CA SER A 124 -6.62 -2.90 -4.28
C SER A 124 -5.28 -3.62 -4.41
N GLY A 125 -4.67 -3.95 -3.29
CA GLY A 125 -3.37 -4.62 -3.27
C GLY A 125 -2.44 -4.06 -2.19
N VAL A 126 -1.15 -4.10 -2.46
CA VAL A 126 -0.12 -3.68 -1.50
C VAL A 126 0.94 -2.83 -2.19
N LEU A 127 1.31 -1.75 -1.56
CA LEU A 127 2.50 -0.98 -1.86
C LEU A 127 3.61 -1.40 -0.89
N SER A 128 4.76 -1.80 -1.42
CA SER A 128 6.01 -1.98 -0.68
C SER A 128 6.83 -0.70 -0.82
N THR A 129 7.11 0.02 0.27
CA THR A 129 7.94 1.23 0.28
C THR A 129 9.22 0.98 1.05
N THR A 130 10.36 1.38 0.48
CA THR A 130 11.70 1.19 1.06
C THR A 130 12.51 2.47 0.95
N PRO A 131 12.96 3.07 2.08
CA PRO A 131 13.84 4.23 2.03
C PRO A 131 15.22 3.83 1.48
N ASN A 132 15.74 4.61 0.53
CA ASN A 132 17.04 4.35 -0.11
C ASN A 132 18.23 5.00 0.62
N GLY A 133 17.97 5.76 1.68
CA GLY A 133 19.01 6.46 2.46
C GLY A 133 19.46 7.80 1.87
N ASP A 134 18.99 8.16 0.68
CA ASP A 134 19.30 9.41 -0.02
C ASP A 134 18.09 10.36 -0.14
N ARG A 135 17.08 10.18 0.70
CA ARG A 135 15.77 10.88 0.67
C ARG A 135 14.93 10.52 -0.57
N THR A 136 15.18 9.36 -1.17
CA THR A 136 14.25 8.75 -2.12
C THR A 136 13.68 7.47 -1.54
N PHE A 137 12.53 7.04 -2.06
CA PHE A 137 11.85 5.83 -1.62
C PHE A 137 11.48 5.00 -2.84
N THR A 138 11.99 3.77 -2.89
CA THR A 138 11.54 2.79 -3.88
C THR A 138 10.16 2.29 -3.50
N GLN A 139 9.22 2.37 -4.42
CA GLN A 139 7.84 1.96 -4.23
C GLN A 139 7.47 0.90 -5.27
N VAL A 140 7.05 -0.27 -4.80
CA VAL A 140 6.59 -1.37 -5.63
C VAL A 140 5.13 -1.64 -5.30
N LEU A 141 4.23 -1.29 -6.22
CA LEU A 141 2.80 -1.51 -6.07
C LEU A 141 2.43 -2.84 -6.73
N THR A 142 1.93 -3.77 -5.94
CA THR A 142 1.30 -5.00 -6.44
C THR A 142 -0.21 -4.79 -6.42
N LEU A 143 -0.78 -4.58 -7.60
CA LEU A 143 -2.19 -4.26 -7.81
C LEU A 143 -2.96 -5.52 -8.21
N LEU A 144 -4.11 -5.72 -7.63
CA LEU A 144 -5.07 -6.74 -8.03
C LEU A 144 -6.03 -6.14 -9.06
N LYS A 145 -6.36 -6.90 -10.11
CA LYS A 145 -7.39 -6.47 -11.06
C LYS A 145 -8.75 -6.52 -10.38
N PRO A 146 -9.61 -5.49 -10.55
CA PRO A 146 -10.98 -5.54 -10.07
C PRO A 146 -11.70 -6.76 -10.67
N LYS A 147 -12.47 -7.48 -9.85
CA LYS A 147 -13.39 -8.51 -10.37
C LYS A 147 -14.45 -7.82 -11.21
N LYS A 148 -14.53 -8.18 -12.50
CA LYS A 148 -15.60 -7.74 -13.39
C LYS A 148 -16.88 -8.49 -13.07
#